data_38ad47a9ac97220b7d7fdf708d10d8ef
#
_entry.id   38ad47a9ac97220b7d7fdf708d10d8ef
#
_cell.length_a   1.000
_cell.length_b   1.000
_cell.length_c   1.000
_cell.angle_alpha   90.00
_cell.angle_beta   90.00
_cell.angle_gamma   90.00
#
_symmetry.space_group_name_H-M   'P 1'
#
loop_
_entity.id
_entity.type
_entity.pdbx_description
1 polymer ?
#
loop_
_entity_poly.entity_id
_entity_poly.type
_entity_poly.pdbx_seq_one_letter_code
_entity_poly.pdbx_strand_id
1 'polypeptide(L)'
;MKIIKLDENNIPDIARIEHECFVHPWSEQSIMNAIRAGHTFFGCEKDSVLYGFAGVNIVCGECYVDNVAVSEKYRGSGIGKALMTELISYCKMKNADFVTLEVRCSNKSAIALYESLGFECTGIRPKFYSSPTEDAKIFKLITNK
;
A
#
# COMPACT_ATOMS: atom_id res chain seq x y z
N MET A 1 12.17 12.35 -8.95
CA MET A 1 11.44 11.44 -8.04
C MET A 1 12.12 10.09 -7.99
N LYS A 2 12.18 9.51 -6.82
CA LYS A 2 12.72 8.16 -6.68
C LYS A 2 11.92 7.37 -5.65
N ILE A 3 11.88 6.05 -5.82
CA ILE A 3 11.28 5.12 -4.86
C ILE A 3 12.39 4.64 -3.94
N ILE A 4 12.16 4.78 -2.64
CA ILE A 4 13.13 4.39 -1.61
C ILE A 4 12.46 3.50 -0.57
N LYS A 5 13.26 2.67 0.10
CA LYS A 5 12.79 1.94 1.27
C LYS A 5 12.80 2.91 2.46
N LEU A 6 11.68 2.99 3.16
CA LEU A 6 11.52 3.89 4.31
C LEU A 6 11.97 3.20 5.60
N ASP A 7 12.31 4.02 6.59
CA ASP A 7 12.71 3.54 7.91
C ASP A 7 12.04 4.38 9.01
N GLU A 8 12.47 4.20 10.25
CA GLU A 8 11.88 4.90 11.40
C GLU A 8 11.96 6.43 11.29
N ASN A 9 12.94 6.97 10.56
CA ASN A 9 13.06 8.41 10.37
C ASN A 9 11.93 8.99 9.52
N ASN A 10 11.25 8.14 8.75
CA ASN A 10 10.17 8.56 7.86
C ASN A 10 8.78 8.47 8.52
N ILE A 11 8.70 7.98 9.76
CA ILE A 11 7.40 7.75 10.42
C ILE A 11 6.54 9.01 10.48
N PRO A 12 7.06 10.21 10.84
CA PRO A 12 6.23 11.41 10.85
C PRO A 12 5.61 11.71 9.49
N ASP A 13 6.35 11.50 8.40
CA ASP A 13 5.85 11.76 7.04
C ASP A 13 4.81 10.73 6.63
N ILE A 14 5.02 9.46 6.97
CA ILE A 14 4.04 8.41 6.70
C ILE A 14 2.74 8.73 7.44
N ALA A 15 2.82 9.08 8.71
CA ALA A 15 1.66 9.42 9.53
C ALA A 15 0.92 10.64 8.97
N ARG A 16 1.65 11.65 8.48
CA ARG A 16 1.06 12.83 7.85
C ARG A 16 0.21 12.44 6.64
N ILE A 17 0.74 11.57 5.77
CA ILE A 17 0.00 11.12 4.58
C ILE A 17 -1.18 10.23 4.98
N GLU A 18 -1.03 9.38 6.01
CA GLU A 18 -2.13 8.59 6.57
C GLU A 18 -3.29 9.50 6.99
N HIS A 19 -3.00 10.56 7.76
CA HIS A 19 -4.01 11.51 8.22
C HIS A 19 -4.69 12.24 7.06
N GLU A 20 -3.92 12.56 6.03
CA GLU A 20 -4.46 13.25 4.85
C GLU A 20 -5.39 12.35 4.04
N CYS A 21 -5.11 11.05 3.95
CA CYS A 21 -5.75 10.14 3.00
C CYS A 21 -6.81 9.23 3.60
N PHE A 22 -6.78 8.96 4.90
CA PHE A 22 -7.64 7.94 5.52
C PHE A 22 -8.47 8.50 6.67
N VAL A 23 -9.71 8.01 6.77
CA VAL A 23 -10.63 8.37 7.87
C VAL A 23 -10.13 7.79 9.20
N HIS A 24 -9.56 6.59 9.17
CA HIS A 24 -8.97 5.93 10.33
C HIS A 24 -7.48 5.74 10.10
N PRO A 25 -6.69 6.83 10.20
CA PRO A 25 -5.26 6.78 9.90
C PRO A 25 -4.49 6.00 10.96
N TRP A 26 -3.42 5.32 10.53
CA TRP A 26 -2.47 4.74 11.47
C TRP A 26 -1.73 5.86 12.21
N SER A 27 -1.56 5.68 13.51
CA SER A 27 -0.75 6.58 14.32
C SER A 27 0.74 6.32 14.08
N GLU A 28 1.58 7.25 14.52
CA GLU A 28 3.04 7.04 14.48
C GLU A 28 3.42 5.78 15.27
N GLN A 29 2.76 5.53 16.41
CA GLN A 29 3.03 4.33 17.20
C GLN A 29 2.67 3.05 16.43
N SER A 30 1.55 3.05 15.73
CA SER A 30 1.13 1.89 14.92
C SER A 30 2.12 1.61 13.80
N ILE A 31 2.62 2.66 13.15
CA ILE A 31 3.62 2.54 12.09
C ILE A 31 4.92 1.99 12.65
N MET A 32 5.36 2.51 13.80
CA MET A 32 6.56 2.03 14.49
C MET A 32 6.43 0.55 14.83
N ASN A 33 5.27 0.15 15.37
CA ASN A 33 5.02 -1.25 15.72
C ASN A 33 5.08 -2.15 14.49
N ALA A 34 4.53 -1.70 13.36
CA ALA A 34 4.57 -2.45 12.10
C ALA A 34 6.01 -2.62 11.60
N ILE A 35 6.81 -1.56 11.61
CA ILE A 35 8.22 -1.63 11.19
C ILE A 35 8.99 -2.60 12.10
N ARG A 36 8.78 -2.53 13.40
CA ARG A 36 9.44 -3.42 14.36
C ARG A 36 8.99 -4.87 14.23
N ALA A 37 7.76 -5.09 13.75
CA ALA A 37 7.24 -6.42 13.48
C ALA A 37 7.70 -6.98 12.10
N GLY A 38 8.46 -6.21 11.34
CA GLY A 38 9.03 -6.67 10.07
C GLY A 38 8.33 -6.19 8.82
N HIS A 39 7.33 -5.31 8.94
CA HIS A 39 6.70 -4.69 7.75
C HIS A 39 7.72 -3.82 7.03
N THR A 40 7.60 -3.78 5.71
CA THR A 40 8.45 -2.96 4.85
C THR A 40 7.61 -1.87 4.21
N PHE A 41 8.12 -0.63 4.24
CA PHE A 41 7.47 0.51 3.62
C PHE A 41 8.36 1.07 2.52
N PHE A 42 7.76 1.37 1.37
CA PHE A 42 8.40 2.07 0.26
C PHE A 42 7.78 3.44 0.13
N GLY A 43 8.58 4.42 -0.24
CA GLY A 43 8.12 5.78 -0.42
C GLY A 43 8.60 6.38 -1.72
N CYS A 44 7.82 7.33 -2.23
CA CYS A 44 8.20 8.16 -3.36
C CYS A 44 8.64 9.51 -2.82
N GLU A 45 9.90 9.86 -3.06
CA GLU A 45 10.51 11.06 -2.49
C GLU A 45 11.10 11.95 -3.59
N LYS A 46 10.98 13.26 -3.40
CA LYS A 46 11.67 14.26 -4.20
C LYS A 46 12.02 15.43 -3.29
N ASP A 47 13.30 15.87 -3.36
CA ASP A 47 13.79 17.00 -2.57
C ASP A 47 13.49 16.86 -1.07
N SER A 48 13.67 15.65 -0.55
CA SER A 48 13.44 15.29 0.86
C SER A 48 11.98 15.38 1.30
N VAL A 49 11.05 15.47 0.35
CA VAL A 49 9.60 15.47 0.62
C VAL A 49 9.01 14.12 0.19
N LEU A 50 8.27 13.49 1.10
CA LEU A 50 7.59 12.24 0.82
C LEU A 50 6.25 12.56 0.13
N TYR A 51 6.04 12.01 -1.06
CA TYR A 51 4.84 12.21 -1.88
C TYR A 51 3.81 11.11 -1.68
N GLY A 52 4.25 9.93 -1.32
CA GLY A 52 3.38 8.77 -1.10
C GLY A 52 4.15 7.60 -0.56
N PHE A 53 3.43 6.57 -0.14
CA PHE A 53 4.05 5.35 0.39
C PHE A 53 3.18 4.12 0.13
N ALA A 54 3.81 2.95 0.25
CA ALA A 54 3.13 1.66 0.24
C ALA A 54 3.81 0.77 1.27
N GLY A 55 3.02 0.09 2.09
CA GLY A 55 3.52 -0.84 3.10
C GLY A 55 3.11 -2.27 2.82
N VAL A 56 3.95 -3.23 3.18
CA VAL A 56 3.68 -4.65 2.97
C VAL A 56 4.21 -5.47 4.13
N ASN A 57 3.46 -6.51 4.49
CA ASN A 57 3.88 -7.52 5.47
C ASN A 57 3.98 -8.87 4.78
N ILE A 58 5.10 -9.55 4.93
CA ILE A 58 5.32 -10.87 4.36
C ILE A 58 5.28 -11.91 5.48
N VAL A 59 4.35 -12.86 5.38
CA VAL A 59 4.17 -13.93 6.35
C VAL A 59 4.14 -15.26 5.61
N CYS A 60 5.13 -16.12 5.86
CA CYS A 60 5.18 -17.47 5.26
C CYS A 60 5.00 -17.46 3.74
N GLY A 61 5.66 -16.54 3.07
CA GLY A 61 5.60 -16.45 1.60
C GLY A 61 4.37 -15.74 1.05
N GLU A 62 3.55 -15.17 1.91
CA GLU A 62 2.34 -14.43 1.51
C GLU A 62 2.52 -12.95 1.81
N CYS A 63 2.33 -12.10 0.80
CA CYS A 63 2.46 -10.67 0.95
C CYS A 63 1.10 -10.01 1.15
N TYR A 64 0.96 -9.29 2.24
CA TYR A 64 -0.26 -8.53 2.56
C TYR A 64 0.07 -7.04 2.52
N VAL A 65 -0.57 -6.32 1.60
CA VAL A 65 -0.37 -4.87 1.49
C VAL A 65 -1.10 -4.19 2.65
N ASP A 66 -0.38 -3.35 3.39
CA ASP A 66 -0.98 -2.60 4.51
C ASP A 66 -1.84 -1.44 3.97
N ASN A 67 -1.19 -0.35 3.57
CA ASN A 67 -1.83 0.80 2.98
C ASN A 67 -1.00 1.30 1.82
N VAL A 68 -1.68 1.90 0.84
CA VAL A 68 -1.04 2.61 -0.26
C VAL A 68 -1.69 3.99 -0.31
N ALA A 69 -0.90 5.03 -0.25
CA ALA A 69 -1.41 6.39 -0.24
C ALA A 69 -0.49 7.34 -0.98
N VAL A 70 -1.09 8.25 -1.73
CA VAL A 70 -0.38 9.34 -2.42
C VAL A 70 -1.01 10.64 -1.94
N SER A 71 -0.18 11.58 -1.53
CA SER A 71 -0.63 12.91 -1.12
C SER A 71 -1.45 13.55 -2.24
N GLU A 72 -2.57 14.17 -1.89
CA GLU A 72 -3.60 14.61 -2.85
C GLU A 72 -3.03 15.43 -4.00
N LYS A 73 -2.18 16.39 -3.69
CA LYS A 73 -1.62 17.29 -4.71
C LYS A 73 -0.64 16.62 -5.68
N TYR A 74 -0.24 15.39 -5.40
CA TYR A 74 0.69 14.64 -6.26
C TYR A 74 0.03 13.48 -6.99
N ARG A 75 -1.29 13.32 -6.85
CA ARG A 75 -2.04 12.25 -7.53
C ARG A 75 -2.12 12.50 -9.03
N GLY A 76 -2.32 11.41 -9.79
CA GLY A 76 -2.42 11.48 -11.23
C GLY A 76 -1.08 11.55 -11.96
N SER A 77 0.04 11.36 -11.27
CA SER A 77 1.38 11.42 -11.86
C SER A 77 2.11 10.07 -11.89
N GLY A 78 1.40 8.97 -11.64
CA GLY A 78 1.97 7.63 -11.71
C GLY A 78 2.70 7.16 -10.45
N ILE A 79 2.61 7.89 -9.36
CA ILE A 79 3.31 7.55 -8.12
C ILE A 79 2.79 6.24 -7.53
N GLY A 80 1.48 6.05 -7.49
CA GLY A 80 0.89 4.82 -6.97
C GLY A 80 1.36 3.59 -7.74
N LYS A 81 1.43 3.70 -9.06
CA LYS A 81 1.93 2.62 -9.91
C LYS A 81 3.40 2.33 -9.67
N ALA A 82 4.21 3.37 -9.52
CA ALA A 82 5.64 3.22 -9.23
C ALA A 82 5.87 2.54 -7.87
N LEU A 83 5.11 2.95 -6.85
CA LEU A 83 5.18 2.35 -5.52
C LEU A 83 4.80 0.87 -5.55
N MET A 84 3.69 0.53 -6.19
CA MET A 84 3.24 -0.85 -6.27
C MET A 84 4.17 -1.72 -7.12
N THR A 85 4.74 -1.17 -8.17
CA THR A 85 5.73 -1.89 -8.99
C THR A 85 6.95 -2.26 -8.15
N GLU A 86 7.44 -1.34 -7.34
CA GLU A 86 8.57 -1.62 -6.44
C GLU A 86 8.19 -2.64 -5.36
N LEU A 87 7.00 -2.52 -4.78
CA LEU A 87 6.52 -3.45 -3.77
C LEU A 87 6.40 -4.87 -4.34
N ILE A 88 5.84 -5.02 -5.53
CA ILE A 88 5.70 -6.30 -6.21
C ILE A 88 7.09 -6.91 -6.49
N SER A 89 8.01 -6.10 -6.98
CA SER A 89 9.39 -6.53 -7.25
C SER A 89 10.06 -7.06 -5.97
N TYR A 90 9.87 -6.34 -4.86
CA TYR A 90 10.38 -6.77 -3.55
C TYR A 90 9.78 -8.12 -3.13
N CYS A 91 8.48 -8.30 -3.29
CA CYS A 91 7.81 -9.56 -2.96
C CYS A 91 8.34 -10.72 -3.80
N LYS A 92 8.56 -10.49 -5.09
CA LYS A 92 9.16 -11.50 -5.98
C LYS A 92 10.58 -11.86 -5.54
N MET A 93 11.36 -10.87 -5.17
CA MET A 93 12.73 -11.08 -4.68
C MET A 93 12.74 -11.93 -3.40
N LYS A 94 11.71 -11.81 -2.58
CA LYS A 94 11.52 -12.60 -1.36
C LYS A 94 10.89 -13.98 -1.61
N ASN A 95 10.72 -14.36 -2.88
CA ASN A 95 10.12 -15.63 -3.28
C ASN A 95 8.69 -15.81 -2.76
N ALA A 96 7.92 -14.74 -2.68
CA ALA A 96 6.54 -14.80 -2.24
C ALA A 96 5.65 -15.50 -3.27
N ASP A 97 4.62 -16.20 -2.79
CA ASP A 97 3.67 -16.90 -3.64
C ASP A 97 2.68 -15.92 -4.27
N PHE A 98 2.26 -14.91 -3.52
CA PHE A 98 1.29 -13.92 -3.99
C PHE A 98 1.34 -12.63 -3.19
N VAL A 99 0.75 -11.59 -3.77
CA VAL A 99 0.48 -10.31 -3.10
C VAL A 99 -1.04 -10.14 -3.06
N THR A 100 -1.58 -9.82 -1.90
CA THR A 100 -3.02 -9.58 -1.74
C THR A 100 -3.27 -8.25 -1.03
N LEU A 101 -4.41 -7.65 -1.32
CA LEU A 101 -4.84 -6.38 -0.73
C LEU A 101 -6.36 -6.26 -0.73
N GLU A 102 -6.88 -5.37 0.12
CA GLU A 102 -8.27 -4.97 0.10
C GLU A 102 -8.38 -3.53 -0.40
N VAL A 103 -9.46 -3.23 -1.11
CA VAL A 103 -9.74 -1.89 -1.61
C VAL A 103 -11.25 -1.63 -1.55
N ARG A 104 -11.66 -0.40 -1.20
CA ARG A 104 -13.08 -0.03 -1.21
C ARG A 104 -13.67 -0.26 -2.60
N CYS A 105 -14.86 -0.86 -2.65
CA CYS A 105 -15.54 -1.13 -3.93
C CYS A 105 -15.76 0.17 -4.75
N SER A 106 -15.88 1.31 -4.10
CA SER A 106 -16.06 2.61 -4.75
C SER A 106 -14.78 3.26 -5.25
N ASN A 107 -13.61 2.75 -4.85
CA ASN A 107 -12.33 3.35 -5.21
C ASN A 107 -11.90 2.94 -6.61
N LYS A 108 -12.53 3.54 -7.62
CA LYS A 108 -12.33 3.14 -9.02
C LYS A 108 -10.91 3.36 -9.53
N SER A 109 -10.26 4.44 -9.09
CA SER A 109 -8.88 4.73 -9.53
C SER A 109 -7.88 3.71 -9.00
N ALA A 110 -8.03 3.29 -7.74
CA ALA A 110 -7.18 2.25 -7.17
C ALA A 110 -7.44 0.90 -7.82
N ILE A 111 -8.71 0.56 -8.04
CA ILE A 111 -9.08 -0.69 -8.73
C ILE A 111 -8.45 -0.75 -10.12
N ALA A 112 -8.54 0.34 -10.89
CA ALA A 112 -7.95 0.41 -12.22
C ALA A 112 -6.42 0.24 -12.16
N LEU A 113 -5.78 0.84 -11.16
CA LEU A 113 -4.35 0.68 -10.95
C LEU A 113 -3.98 -0.79 -10.71
N TYR A 114 -4.66 -1.44 -9.77
CA TYR A 114 -4.34 -2.83 -9.43
C TYR A 114 -4.62 -3.78 -10.60
N GLU A 115 -5.72 -3.58 -11.32
CA GLU A 115 -6.01 -4.36 -12.51
C GLU A 115 -4.93 -4.17 -13.59
N SER A 116 -4.44 -2.94 -13.76
CA SER A 116 -3.37 -2.67 -14.73
C SER A 116 -2.05 -3.38 -14.38
N LEU A 117 -1.86 -3.71 -13.10
CA LEU A 117 -0.68 -4.44 -12.62
C LEU A 117 -0.86 -5.96 -12.64
N GLY A 118 -2.04 -6.44 -13.05
CA GLY A 118 -2.32 -7.86 -13.17
C GLY A 118 -3.02 -8.48 -11.96
N PHE A 119 -3.43 -7.67 -10.98
CA PHE A 119 -4.25 -8.16 -9.87
C PHE A 119 -5.64 -8.57 -10.36
N GLU A 120 -6.18 -9.62 -9.78
CA GLU A 120 -7.54 -10.10 -10.06
C GLU A 120 -8.36 -10.10 -8.77
N CYS A 121 -9.65 -9.77 -8.89
CA CYS A 121 -10.57 -9.82 -7.76
C CYS A 121 -10.88 -11.27 -7.41
N THR A 122 -10.59 -11.67 -6.19
CA THR A 122 -10.82 -13.03 -5.70
C THR A 122 -12.01 -13.13 -4.75
N GLY A 123 -12.58 -12.01 -4.35
CA GLY A 123 -13.72 -12.02 -3.44
C GLY A 123 -14.11 -10.64 -2.95
N ILE A 124 -15.15 -10.63 -2.13
CA ILE A 124 -15.69 -9.43 -1.49
C ILE A 124 -15.73 -9.68 0.00
N ARG A 125 -15.28 -8.71 0.81
CA ARG A 125 -15.47 -8.70 2.25
C ARG A 125 -16.60 -7.72 2.56
N PRO A 126 -17.82 -8.21 2.91
CA PRO A 126 -18.94 -7.31 3.21
C PRO A 126 -18.65 -6.43 4.43
N LYS A 127 -18.98 -5.15 4.32
CA LYS A 127 -18.88 -4.18 5.43
C LYS A 127 -17.50 -4.12 6.09
N PHE A 128 -16.45 -4.33 5.29
CA PHE A 128 -15.07 -4.32 5.79
C PHE A 128 -14.64 -2.93 6.26
N TYR A 129 -15.06 -1.87 5.53
CA TYR A 129 -14.74 -0.49 5.87
C TYR A 129 -15.87 0.16 6.64
N SER A 130 -15.52 1.18 7.43
CA SER A 130 -16.47 2.04 8.14
C SER A 130 -16.23 3.49 7.76
N SER A 131 -17.23 4.36 8.03
CA SER A 131 -17.17 5.82 7.87
C SER A 131 -16.81 6.27 6.43
N PRO A 132 -17.57 5.91 5.38
CA PRO A 132 -18.82 5.15 5.40
C PRO A 132 -18.62 3.65 5.40
N THR A 133 -19.64 2.92 5.82
CA THR A 133 -19.65 1.46 5.72
C THR A 133 -19.65 1.07 4.25
N GLU A 134 -18.74 0.19 3.88
CA GLU A 134 -18.57 -0.21 2.49
C GLU A 134 -17.88 -1.57 2.41
N ASP A 135 -18.23 -2.33 1.36
CA ASP A 135 -17.58 -3.61 1.08
C ASP A 135 -16.17 -3.37 0.53
N ALA A 136 -15.29 -4.33 0.75
CA ALA A 136 -13.97 -4.36 0.16
C ALA A 136 -13.92 -5.39 -0.95
N LYS A 137 -13.25 -5.06 -2.06
CA LYS A 137 -12.79 -6.05 -3.03
C LYS A 137 -11.45 -6.58 -2.55
N ILE A 138 -11.27 -7.89 -2.66
CA ILE A 138 -10.00 -8.56 -2.38
C ILE A 138 -9.31 -8.78 -3.71
N PHE A 139 -8.11 -8.23 -3.88
CA PHE A 139 -7.30 -8.40 -5.08
C PHE A 139 -6.09 -9.26 -4.77
N LYS A 140 -5.70 -10.08 -5.75
CA LYS A 140 -4.56 -10.98 -5.60
C LYS A 140 -3.75 -11.01 -6.88
N LEU A 141 -2.42 -11.00 -6.72
CA LEU A 141 -1.47 -11.18 -7.82
C LEU A 141 -0.57 -12.36 -7.48
N ILE A 142 -0.55 -13.36 -8.36
CA ILE A 142 0.33 -14.52 -8.18
C ILE A 142 1.74 -14.13 -8.64
N THR A 143 2.73 -14.38 -7.79
CA THR A 143 4.11 -13.94 -8.03
C THR A 143 5.11 -15.07 -8.23
N ASN A 144 4.72 -16.30 -7.95
CA ASN A 144 5.61 -17.47 -8.03
C ASN A 144 5.42 -18.32 -9.29
N LYS A 145 5.08 -17.69 -10.38
CA LYS A 145 4.85 -18.42 -11.64
C LYS A 145 6.12 -19.02 -12.22
#